data_4f026afcde2c1f7850d670f4a7796ba4
#
_entry.id   4f026afcde2c1f7850d670f4a7796ba4
#
_cell.length_a   1.000
_cell.length_b   1.000
_cell.length_c   1.000
_cell.angle_alpha   90.00
_cell.angle_beta   90.00
_cell.angle_gamma   90.00
#
_symmetry.space_group_name_H-M   'P 1'
#
loop_
_entity.id
_entity.type
_entity.pdbx_description
1 polymer ?
#
loop_
_entity_poly.entity_id
_entity_poly.type
_entity_poly.pdbx_seq_one_letter_code
_entity_poly.pdbx_strand_id
1 'polypeptide(L)' 'MKIEHNSHVAELHDIVDQKLTALVLEMVDADFSSDEVAFAIYAVLKKKWLDPADARRDAREAVPKNFVSDGNEG' A
#
# COMPACT_ATOMS: atom_id res chain seq x y z
N MET A 1 12.34 13.16 17.32
CA MET A 1 11.37 13.22 16.26
C MET A 1 11.58 12.16 15.21
N LYS A 2 12.69 12.20 14.56
CA LYS A 2 12.96 11.23 13.51
C LYS A 2 13.00 9.82 14.04
N ILE A 3 13.57 9.66 15.20
CA ILE A 3 13.66 8.34 15.80
C ILE A 3 12.29 7.80 16.07
N GLU A 4 11.42 8.63 16.60
CA GLU A 4 10.06 8.23 16.84
C GLU A 4 9.35 7.83 15.57
N HIS A 5 9.54 8.62 14.54
CA HIS A 5 8.91 8.35 13.25
C HIS A 5 9.40 7.02 12.68
N ASN A 6 10.69 6.79 12.74
CA ASN A 6 11.27 5.56 12.25
C ASN A 6 10.80 4.36 13.06
N SER A 7 10.72 4.53 14.37
CA SER A 7 10.23 3.46 15.22
C SER A 7 8.80 3.10 14.90
N HIS A 8 7.99 4.11 14.61
CA HIS A 8 6.60 3.89 14.28
C HIS A 8 6.47 3.08 12.98
N VAL A 9 7.28 3.41 11.98
CA VAL A 9 7.24 2.69 10.71
C VAL A 9 7.72 1.26 10.89
N ALA A 10 8.79 1.05 11.65
CA ALA A 10 9.29 -0.29 11.90
C ALA A 10 8.27 -1.12 12.66
N GLU A 11 7.62 -0.50 13.62
CA GLU A 11 6.60 -1.18 14.39
C GLU A 11 5.43 -1.60 13.51
N LEU A 12 5.03 -0.72 12.63
CA LEU A 12 3.95 -1.01 11.69
C LEU A 12 4.32 -2.19 10.79
N HIS A 13 5.54 -2.19 10.30
CA HIS A 13 6.01 -3.29 9.45
C HIS A 13 5.98 -4.62 10.21
N ASP A 14 6.40 -4.60 11.46
CA ASP A 14 6.39 -5.81 12.26
C ASP A 14 4.98 -6.35 12.46
N ILE A 15 4.05 -5.47 12.76
CA ILE A 15 2.67 -5.85 12.96
C ILE A 15 2.09 -6.43 11.67
N VAL A 16 2.31 -5.74 10.57
CA VAL A 16 1.81 -6.21 9.27
C VAL A 16 2.42 -7.54 8.91
N ASP A 17 3.73 -7.68 9.14
CA ASP A 17 4.42 -8.94 8.85
C ASP A 17 3.81 -10.09 9.64
N GLN A 18 3.56 -9.89 10.92
CA GLN A 18 2.96 -10.91 11.76
C GLN A 18 1.55 -11.28 11.27
N LYS A 19 0.77 -10.27 10.93
CA LYS A 19 -0.59 -10.52 10.47
C LYS A 19 -0.61 -11.25 9.14
N LEU A 20 0.25 -10.82 8.23
CA LEU A 20 0.33 -11.47 6.92
C LEU A 20 0.84 -12.89 7.03
N THR A 21 1.83 -13.10 7.88
CA THR A 21 2.36 -14.44 8.09
C THR A 21 1.27 -15.36 8.61
N ALA A 22 0.50 -14.90 9.58
CA ALA A 22 -0.60 -15.69 10.11
C ALA A 22 -1.62 -16.03 9.03
N LEU A 23 -1.93 -15.04 8.20
CA LEU A 23 -2.90 -15.24 7.12
C LEU A 23 -2.39 -16.27 6.11
N VAL A 24 -1.11 -16.14 5.73
CA VAL A 24 -0.54 -17.08 4.78
C VAL A 24 -0.58 -18.49 5.33
N LEU A 25 -0.19 -18.66 6.59
CA LEU A 25 -0.19 -19.98 7.20
C LEU A 25 -1.59 -20.57 7.27
N GLU A 26 -2.57 -19.73 7.56
CA GLU A 26 -3.96 -20.15 7.58
C GLU A 26 -4.39 -20.69 6.22
N MET A 27 -4.02 -19.98 5.19
CA MET A 27 -4.40 -20.37 3.84
C MET A 27 -3.65 -21.61 3.37
N VAL A 28 -2.40 -21.72 3.75
CA VAL A 28 -1.61 -22.91 3.43
C VAL A 28 -2.24 -24.13 4.09
N ASP A 29 -2.71 -23.98 5.31
CA ASP A 29 -3.43 -25.05 5.98
C ASP A 29 -4.69 -25.45 5.23
N ALA A 30 -5.27 -24.52 4.51
CA ALA A 30 -6.47 -24.76 3.72
C ALA A 30 -6.14 -25.24 2.31
N ASP A 31 -4.91 -25.68 2.09
CA ASP A 31 -4.45 -26.28 0.83
C ASP A 31 -4.12 -25.29 -0.27
N PHE A 32 -3.95 -24.04 0.04
CA PHE A 32 -3.45 -23.08 -0.93
C PHE A 32 -1.93 -23.03 -0.82
N SER A 33 -1.27 -22.71 -1.93
CA SER A 33 0.19 -22.54 -1.87
C SER A 33 0.51 -21.14 -1.35
N SER A 34 1.66 -21.02 -0.72
CA SER A 34 2.07 -19.72 -0.20
C SER A 34 2.21 -18.69 -1.33
N ASP A 35 2.66 -19.13 -2.51
CA ASP A 35 2.78 -18.23 -3.64
C ASP A 35 1.42 -17.72 -4.09
N GLU A 36 0.45 -18.60 -4.19
CA GLU A 36 -0.90 -18.21 -4.55
C GLU A 36 -1.46 -17.20 -3.56
N VAL A 37 -1.25 -17.47 -2.29
CA VAL A 37 -1.73 -16.57 -1.25
C VAL A 37 -1.05 -15.21 -1.35
N ALA A 38 0.26 -15.22 -1.57
CA ALA A 38 0.99 -13.97 -1.70
C ALA A 38 0.48 -13.14 -2.87
N PHE A 39 0.25 -13.76 -4.00
CA PHE A 39 -0.29 -13.04 -5.15
C PHE A 39 -1.70 -12.54 -4.90
N ALA A 40 -2.50 -13.33 -4.21
CA ALA A 40 -3.85 -12.89 -3.86
C ALA A 40 -3.82 -11.68 -2.93
N ILE A 41 -2.94 -11.71 -1.94
CA ILE A 41 -2.78 -10.57 -1.04
C ILE A 41 -2.38 -9.33 -1.82
N TYR A 42 -1.42 -9.49 -2.71
CA TYR A 42 -0.99 -8.36 -3.53
C TYR A 42 -2.14 -7.80 -4.36
N ALA A 43 -2.90 -8.66 -4.99
CA ALA A 43 -4.01 -8.24 -5.83
C ALA A 43 -5.07 -7.49 -5.03
N VAL A 44 -5.39 -7.98 -3.85
CA VAL A 44 -6.36 -7.33 -2.99
C VAL A 44 -5.85 -5.97 -2.53
N LEU A 45 -4.58 -5.94 -2.08
CA LEU A 45 -3.98 -4.69 -1.65
C LEU A 45 -3.98 -3.67 -2.76
N LYS A 46 -3.59 -4.11 -3.95
CA LYS A 46 -3.52 -3.20 -5.08
C LYS A 46 -4.89 -2.62 -5.40
N LYS A 47 -5.87 -3.48 -5.51
CA LYS A 47 -7.20 -3.06 -5.92
C LYS A 47 -7.89 -2.21 -4.87
N LYS A 48 -7.81 -2.63 -3.62
CA LYS A 48 -8.57 -2.00 -2.55
C LYS A 48 -7.87 -0.79 -1.94
N TRP A 49 -6.56 -0.84 -1.89
CA TRP A 49 -5.81 0.14 -1.09
C TRP A 49 -4.78 0.90 -1.88
N LEU A 50 -3.99 0.21 -2.71
CA LEU A 50 -2.90 0.88 -3.40
C LEU A 50 -3.38 1.73 -4.56
N ASP A 51 -4.24 1.19 -5.40
CA ASP A 51 -4.79 1.97 -6.51
C ASP A 51 -5.56 3.20 -6.03
N PRO A 52 -6.45 3.07 -5.06
CA PRO A 52 -7.12 4.27 -4.54
C PRO A 52 -6.16 5.27 -3.91
N ALA A 53 -5.13 4.79 -3.20
CA ALA A 53 -4.16 5.69 -2.61
C ALA A 53 -3.35 6.41 -3.67
N ASP A 54 -2.95 5.69 -4.71
CA ASP A 54 -2.21 6.29 -5.82
C ASP A 54 -3.07 7.33 -6.54
N ALA A 55 -4.33 7.00 -6.76
CA ALA A 55 -5.24 7.92 -7.42
C ALA A 55 -5.40 9.21 -6.62
N ARG A 56 -5.51 9.09 -5.31
CA ARG A 56 -5.63 10.26 -4.45
C ARG A 56 -4.37 11.10 -4.49
N ARG A 57 -3.23 10.45 -4.47
CA ARG A 57 -1.96 11.16 -4.51
C ARG A 57 -1.77 11.85 -5.85
N ASP A 58 -2.08 11.15 -6.93
CA ASP A 58 -1.98 11.72 -8.27
C ASP A 58 -2.88 12.92 -8.41
N ALA A 59 -4.09 12.82 -7.92
CA ALA A 59 -5.04 13.92 -8.01
C ALA A 59 -4.52 15.15 -7.29
N ARG A 60 -3.93 14.96 -6.11
CA ARG A 60 -3.40 16.07 -5.34
C ARG A 60 -2.23 16.73 -6.04
N GLU A 61 -1.38 15.93 -6.64
CA GLU A 61 -0.20 16.44 -7.32
C GLU A 61 -0.53 17.04 -8.66
N ALA A 62 -1.44 16.39 -9.38
CA ALA A 62 -1.76 16.80 -10.73
C ALA A 62 -2.53 18.11 -10.78
N VAL A 63 -3.47 18.27 -9.86
CA VAL A 63 -4.33 19.45 -9.89
C VAL A 63 -3.53 20.74 -9.81
N PRO A 64 -2.64 20.90 -8.82
CA PRO A 64 -1.86 22.14 -8.76
C PRO A 64 -1.01 22.34 -10.00
N LYS A 65 -0.44 21.31 -10.52
CA LYS A 65 0.40 21.40 -11.70
C LYS A 65 -0.39 21.85 -12.90
N ASN A 66 -1.52 21.26 -13.09
CA ASN A 66 -2.37 21.59 -14.22
C ASN A 66 -2.79 23.05 -14.15
N PHE A 67 -3.10 23.47 -12.97
CA PHE A 67 -3.47 24.84 -12.74
C PHE A 67 -2.39 25.80 -13.19
N VAL A 68 -1.20 25.51 -12.73
CA VAL A 68 -0.07 26.37 -13.02
C VAL A 68 0.24 26.37 -14.50
N SER A 69 0.19 25.22 -15.11
CA SER A 69 0.47 25.11 -16.53
C SER A 69 -0.47 25.96 -17.33
N ASP A 70 -1.70 25.94 -16.97
CA ASP A 70 -2.67 26.74 -17.66
C ASP A 70 -2.33 28.19 -17.58
N GLY A 71 -1.92 28.54 -16.50
CA GLY A 71 -1.42 29.86 -16.39
C GLY A 71 -0.32 30.08 -17.32
N ASN A 72 -0.43 29.15 -17.87
CA ASN A 72 0.17 29.23 -18.45
C ASN A 72 0.24 28.93 -19.22
N GLU A 73 -0.17 28.42 -19.14
CA GLU A 73 -0.31 28.22 -19.68
C GLU A 73 -0.49 28.65 -19.88
N GLY A 74 -0.44 28.94 -19.81
CA GLY A 74 -0.67 29.67 -19.93
C GLY A 74 -0.69 29.91 -19.79
#